data_140ae2995cfcb6d4431d1014a70e2512
#
_entry.id   140ae2995cfcb6d4431d1014a70e2512
#
_cell.length_a   1.000
_cell.length_b   1.000
_cell.length_c   1.000
_cell.angle_alpha   90.00
_cell.angle_beta   90.00
_cell.angle_gamma   90.00
#
_symmetry.space_group_name_H-M   'P 1'
#
loop_
_entity.id
_entity.type
_entity.pdbx_description
1 polymer ?
#
loop_
_entity_poly.entity_id
_entity_poly.type
_entity_poly.pdbx_seq_one_letter_code
_entity_poly.pdbx_strand_id
1 'polypeptide(L)'
;AIVEATDGSGPLLKLAEARAQALLGAESPSFSLLCLPPDKGSEDALFARLPRFDAVYTCGVLQHLSDHELYEGACFMERAVTDKGTLIVVVPLDHKGDPDRKTFLRDSLDYATLFERMGFRLASQEIRDGVGSPGHECR
;
A
#
# COMPACT_ATOMS: atom_id res chain seq x y z
N ALA A 1 -14.24 -13.92 -2.74
CA ALA A 1 -13.67 -12.57 -2.71
C ALA A 1 -12.66 -12.41 -3.84
N ILE A 2 -12.62 -11.23 -4.46
CA ILE A 2 -11.59 -10.89 -5.46
C ILE A 2 -10.47 -10.19 -4.72
N VAL A 3 -9.26 -10.75 -4.79
CA VAL A 3 -8.07 -10.16 -4.18
C VAL A 3 -7.04 -9.89 -5.27
N GLU A 4 -6.55 -8.66 -5.32
CA GLU A 4 -5.46 -8.24 -6.19
C GLU A 4 -4.28 -7.81 -5.34
N ALA A 5 -3.13 -8.43 -5.54
CA ALA A 5 -1.88 -8.06 -4.90
C ALA A 5 -0.97 -7.33 -5.91
N THR A 6 -0.37 -6.24 -5.48
CA THR A 6 0.49 -5.43 -6.35
C THR A 6 1.85 -5.15 -5.71
N ASP A 7 2.88 -5.06 -6.52
CA ASP A 7 4.22 -4.64 -6.13
C ASP A 7 4.92 -3.98 -7.32
N GLY A 8 5.80 -3.04 -7.06
CA GLY A 8 6.64 -2.41 -8.08
C GLY A 8 7.87 -3.24 -8.48
N SER A 9 8.18 -4.29 -7.75
CA SER A 9 9.29 -5.20 -8.00
C SER A 9 8.82 -6.49 -8.67
N GLY A 10 9.11 -6.65 -9.96
CA GLY A 10 8.78 -7.87 -10.70
C GLY A 10 9.34 -9.15 -10.07
N PRO A 11 10.62 -9.18 -9.62
CA PRO A 11 11.18 -10.35 -8.92
C PRO A 11 10.45 -10.71 -7.63
N LEU A 12 10.11 -9.71 -6.79
CA LEU A 12 9.36 -9.95 -5.55
C LEU A 12 7.94 -10.43 -5.84
N LEU A 13 7.30 -9.86 -6.86
CA LEU A 13 5.96 -10.24 -7.26
C LEU A 13 5.91 -11.72 -7.70
N LYS A 14 6.87 -12.17 -8.51
CA LYS A 14 6.98 -13.58 -8.93
C LYS A 14 7.19 -14.52 -7.76
N LEU A 15 8.01 -14.13 -6.79
CA LEU A 15 8.24 -14.92 -5.58
C LEU A 15 6.98 -15.03 -4.72
N ALA A 16 6.27 -13.92 -4.55
CA ALA A 16 5.01 -13.87 -3.80
C ALA A 16 3.93 -14.71 -4.48
N GLU A 17 3.80 -14.62 -5.80
CA GLU A 17 2.87 -15.41 -6.60
C GLU A 17 3.13 -16.92 -6.46
N ALA A 18 4.38 -17.33 -6.62
CA ALA A 18 4.77 -18.74 -6.47
C ALA A 18 4.46 -19.27 -5.06
N ARG A 19 4.73 -18.46 -4.03
CA ARG A 19 4.45 -18.82 -2.63
C ARG A 19 2.95 -18.88 -2.35
N ALA A 20 2.18 -17.93 -2.85
CA ALA A 20 0.74 -17.92 -2.70
C ALA A 20 0.10 -19.11 -3.41
N GLN A 21 0.55 -19.43 -4.61
CA GLN A 21 0.07 -20.59 -5.36
C GLN A 21 0.37 -21.91 -4.62
N ALA A 22 1.54 -22.03 -4.01
CA ALA A 22 1.91 -23.22 -3.23
C ALA A 22 1.07 -23.39 -1.97
N LEU A 23 0.66 -22.29 -1.32
CA LEU A 23 -0.07 -22.30 -0.05
C LEU A 23 -1.60 -22.31 -0.25
N LEU A 24 -2.11 -21.63 -1.24
CA LEU A 24 -3.54 -21.34 -1.43
C LEU A 24 -4.12 -22.02 -2.68
N GLY A 25 -3.29 -22.47 -3.61
CA GLY A 25 -3.75 -23.12 -4.83
C GLY A 25 -4.71 -22.24 -5.63
N ALA A 26 -5.91 -22.73 -5.86
CA ALA A 26 -6.95 -22.03 -6.63
C ALA A 26 -7.49 -20.75 -5.94
N GLU A 27 -7.26 -20.59 -4.64
CA GLU A 27 -7.64 -19.38 -3.88
C GLU A 27 -6.54 -18.31 -3.86
N SER A 28 -5.46 -18.54 -4.60
CA SER A 28 -4.39 -17.53 -4.73
C SER A 28 -4.93 -16.23 -5.32
N PRO A 29 -4.51 -15.07 -4.79
CA PRO A 29 -4.88 -13.79 -5.37
C PRO A 29 -4.29 -13.62 -6.77
N SER A 30 -4.84 -12.69 -7.54
CA SER A 30 -4.20 -12.19 -8.76
C SER A 30 -3.03 -11.28 -8.40
N PHE A 31 -2.01 -11.23 -9.24
CA PHE A 31 -0.81 -10.42 -9.04
C PHE A 31 -0.58 -9.49 -10.21
N SER A 32 -0.30 -8.23 -9.94
CA SER A 32 -0.02 -7.22 -10.95
C SER A 32 1.22 -6.41 -10.61
N LEU A 33 2.06 -6.19 -11.61
CA LEU A 33 3.17 -5.24 -11.49
C LEU A 33 2.59 -3.82 -11.50
N LEU A 34 2.70 -3.14 -10.37
CA LEU A 34 2.20 -1.79 -10.21
C LEU A 34 3.10 -1.02 -9.24
N CYS A 35 3.70 0.06 -9.72
CA CYS A 35 4.39 1.02 -8.86
C CYS A 35 3.38 1.98 -8.23
N LEU A 36 3.68 2.50 -7.07
CA LEU A 36 2.89 3.54 -6.44
C LEU A 36 3.72 4.84 -6.38
N PRO A 37 3.25 5.96 -6.92
CA PRO A 37 2.02 6.11 -7.72
C PRO A 37 2.14 5.41 -9.08
N PRO A 38 1.05 4.86 -9.59
CA PRO A 38 1.06 4.25 -10.92
C PRO A 38 1.14 5.32 -12.00
N ASP A 39 1.74 4.97 -13.13
CA ASP A 39 1.53 5.76 -14.34
C ASP A 39 0.08 5.61 -14.84
N LYS A 40 -0.37 6.59 -15.63
CA LYS A 40 -1.76 6.62 -16.08
C LYS A 40 -2.15 5.38 -16.89
N GLY A 41 -1.27 4.85 -17.71
CA GLY A 41 -1.56 3.67 -18.52
C GLY A 41 -1.76 2.42 -17.66
N SER A 42 -0.93 2.23 -16.63
CA SER A 42 -1.07 1.13 -15.66
C SER A 42 -2.33 1.27 -14.82
N GLU A 43 -2.67 2.49 -14.41
CA GLU A 43 -3.91 2.78 -13.67
C GLU A 43 -5.14 2.48 -14.53
N ASP A 44 -5.19 2.99 -15.74
CA ASP A 44 -6.30 2.78 -16.68
C ASP A 44 -6.49 1.28 -16.99
N ALA A 45 -5.39 0.53 -17.18
CA ALA A 45 -5.42 -0.91 -17.42
C ALA A 45 -5.97 -1.68 -16.20
N LEU A 46 -5.58 -1.28 -14.99
CA LEU A 46 -6.08 -1.90 -13.76
C LEU A 46 -7.60 -1.67 -13.62
N PHE A 47 -8.07 -0.44 -13.75
CA PHE A 47 -9.48 -0.10 -13.58
C PHE A 47 -10.38 -0.54 -14.74
N ALA A 48 -9.83 -0.77 -15.92
CA ALA A 48 -10.57 -1.43 -17.01
C ALA A 48 -10.87 -2.91 -16.72
N ARG A 49 -10.02 -3.56 -15.93
CA ARG A 49 -10.10 -4.99 -15.61
C ARG A 49 -10.80 -5.28 -14.30
N LEU A 50 -10.64 -4.43 -13.31
CA LEU A 50 -11.12 -4.64 -11.96
C LEU A 50 -12.07 -3.52 -11.51
N PRO A 51 -13.14 -3.86 -10.76
CA PRO A 51 -13.97 -2.84 -10.13
C PRO A 51 -13.21 -2.15 -9.00
N ARG A 52 -13.79 -1.09 -8.45
CA ARG A 52 -13.31 -0.51 -7.18
C ARG A 52 -13.39 -1.54 -6.07
N PHE A 53 -12.51 -1.43 -5.09
CA PHE A 53 -12.34 -2.39 -4.01
C PHE A 53 -13.07 -1.94 -2.74
N ASP A 54 -13.63 -2.89 -2.00
CA ASP A 54 -14.21 -2.63 -0.68
C ASP A 54 -13.14 -2.34 0.38
N ALA A 55 -11.92 -2.82 0.16
CA ALA A 55 -10.78 -2.50 1.00
C ALA A 55 -9.50 -2.36 0.16
N VAL A 56 -8.69 -1.36 0.50
CA VAL A 56 -7.34 -1.17 -0.01
C VAL A 56 -6.37 -1.19 1.16
N TYR A 57 -5.31 -1.98 1.05
CA TYR A 57 -4.30 -2.14 2.09
C TYR A 57 -2.92 -1.79 1.55
N THR A 58 -2.19 -0.98 2.30
CA THR A 58 -0.78 -0.68 2.01
C THR A 58 0.08 -0.82 3.26
N CYS A 59 1.22 -1.48 3.11
CA CYS A 59 2.15 -1.72 4.22
C CYS A 59 3.59 -1.48 3.77
N GLY A 60 4.27 -0.59 4.47
CA GLY A 60 5.70 -0.37 4.26
C GLY A 60 6.07 0.26 2.91
N VAL A 61 5.16 0.98 2.28
CA VAL A 61 5.37 1.60 0.94
C VAL A 61 5.44 3.11 1.02
N LEU A 62 4.50 3.74 1.72
CA LEU A 62 4.28 5.20 1.64
C LEU A 62 5.46 6.03 2.17
N GLN A 63 6.25 5.49 3.08
CA GLN A 63 7.44 6.17 3.60
C GLN A 63 8.55 6.34 2.55
N HIS A 64 8.49 5.62 1.44
CA HIS A 64 9.46 5.73 0.35
C HIS A 64 9.06 6.77 -0.71
N LEU A 65 7.87 7.33 -0.61
CA LEU A 65 7.33 8.29 -1.56
C LEU A 65 7.65 9.72 -1.12
N SER A 66 8.12 10.56 -2.05
CA SER A 66 8.19 12.00 -1.84
C SER A 66 6.80 12.59 -1.58
N ASP A 67 6.70 13.84 -1.18
CA ASP A 67 5.39 14.45 -0.90
C ASP A 67 4.48 14.48 -2.15
N HIS A 68 5.07 14.73 -3.31
CA HIS A 68 4.34 14.71 -4.58
C HIS A 68 3.86 13.29 -4.94
N GLU A 69 4.75 12.31 -4.86
CA GLU A 69 4.42 10.91 -5.14
C GLU A 69 3.39 10.36 -4.14
N LEU A 70 3.49 10.75 -2.87
CA LEU A 70 2.51 10.39 -1.85
C LEU A 70 1.13 10.96 -2.16
N TYR A 71 1.06 12.22 -2.59
CA TYR A 71 -0.20 12.83 -2.99
C TYR A 71 -0.83 12.10 -4.18
N GLU A 72 -0.06 11.83 -5.22
CA GLU A 72 -0.53 11.08 -6.40
C GLU A 72 -0.95 9.65 -6.02
N GLY A 73 -0.19 8.99 -5.16
CA GLY A 73 -0.53 7.67 -4.63
C GLY A 73 -1.82 7.69 -3.80
N ALA A 74 -2.04 8.74 -3.01
CA ALA A 74 -3.28 8.92 -2.25
C ALA A 74 -4.49 9.12 -3.17
N CYS A 75 -4.34 9.90 -4.24
CA CYS A 75 -5.36 10.06 -5.27
C CYS A 75 -5.70 8.73 -5.95
N PHE A 76 -4.70 7.92 -6.26
CA PHE A 76 -4.92 6.58 -6.80
C PHE A 76 -5.69 5.69 -5.81
N MET A 77 -5.27 5.64 -4.55
CA MET A 77 -5.95 4.83 -3.53
C MET A 77 -7.39 5.28 -3.29
N GLU A 78 -7.66 6.58 -3.34
CA GLU A 78 -9.02 7.13 -3.24
C GLU A 78 -9.89 6.64 -4.41
N ARG A 79 -9.37 6.65 -5.62
CA ARG A 79 -10.10 6.12 -6.78
C ARG A 79 -10.27 4.60 -6.74
N ALA A 80 -9.34 3.87 -6.14
CA ALA A 80 -9.37 2.42 -6.06
C ALA A 80 -10.40 1.89 -5.04
N VAL A 81 -10.69 2.64 -3.99
CA VAL A 81 -11.62 2.21 -2.93
C VAL A 81 -13.04 2.70 -3.22
N THR A 82 -14.05 1.90 -2.87
CA THR A 82 -15.46 2.30 -2.98
C THR A 82 -15.81 3.40 -1.97
N ASP A 83 -16.92 4.11 -2.19
CA ASP A 83 -17.35 5.22 -1.32
C ASP A 83 -17.61 4.82 0.14
N LYS A 84 -17.92 3.55 0.37
CA LYS A 84 -18.09 2.95 1.71
C LYS A 84 -16.94 2.03 2.09
N GLY A 85 -15.90 1.99 1.28
CA GLY A 85 -14.77 1.11 1.48
C GLY A 85 -13.82 1.60 2.57
N THR A 86 -12.85 0.78 2.87
CA THR A 86 -11.85 1.02 3.91
C THR A 86 -10.45 1.10 3.31
N LEU A 87 -9.71 2.14 3.65
CA LEU A 87 -8.29 2.24 3.40
C LEU A 87 -7.52 1.91 4.69
N ILE A 88 -6.61 0.94 4.60
CA ILE A 88 -5.75 0.52 5.70
C ILE A 88 -4.31 0.87 5.34
N VAL A 89 -3.69 1.71 6.16
CA VAL A 89 -2.32 2.19 5.95
C VAL A 89 -1.45 1.77 7.11
N VAL A 90 -0.37 1.06 6.81
CA VAL A 90 0.65 0.67 7.79
C VAL A 90 1.99 1.27 7.37
N VAL A 91 2.50 2.18 8.18
CA VAL A 91 3.74 2.91 7.93
C VAL A 91 4.60 2.99 9.18
N PRO A 92 5.93 2.95 9.07
CA PRO A 92 6.80 3.34 10.16
C PRO A 92 6.73 4.86 10.36
N LEU A 93 6.61 5.30 11.61
CA LEU A 93 6.58 6.73 11.96
C LEU A 93 7.96 7.25 12.38
N ASP A 94 8.80 6.39 12.94
CA ASP A 94 10.18 6.68 13.29
C ASP A 94 11.06 5.61 12.64
N HIS A 95 11.85 6.03 11.67
CA HIS A 95 12.70 5.13 10.92
C HIS A 95 14.16 5.34 11.32
N LYS A 96 14.57 4.69 12.36
CA LYS A 96 16.00 4.43 12.65
C LYS A 96 16.48 3.30 11.75
N GLY A 97 16.34 3.47 10.45
CA GLY A 97 16.60 2.42 9.50
C GLY A 97 17.87 2.62 8.70
N ASP A 98 18.09 1.69 7.81
CA ASP A 98 19.16 1.63 6.83
C ASP A 98 19.38 3.00 6.16
N PRO A 99 20.56 3.65 6.36
CA PRO A 99 20.85 4.95 5.76
C PRO A 99 20.84 4.95 4.24
N ASP A 100 20.90 3.78 3.59
CA ASP A 100 20.86 3.63 2.15
C ASP A 100 19.45 3.61 1.58
N ARG A 101 18.43 3.48 2.43
CA ARG A 101 17.02 3.58 2.02
C ARG A 101 16.54 5.02 2.09
N LYS A 102 16.17 5.58 0.95
CA LYS A 102 15.46 6.86 0.92
C LYS A 102 14.09 6.69 1.57
N THR A 103 13.94 7.23 2.76
CA THR A 103 12.66 7.31 3.46
C THR A 103 12.35 8.75 3.81
N PHE A 104 11.08 9.12 3.72
CA PHE A 104 10.58 10.42 4.11
C PHE A 104 9.89 10.27 5.47
N LEU A 105 10.48 10.85 6.50
CA LEU A 105 9.93 10.84 7.85
C LEU A 105 8.67 11.68 7.90
N ARG A 106 7.59 11.07 8.34
CA ARG A 106 6.30 11.72 8.59
C ARG A 106 5.70 11.15 9.86
N ASP A 107 4.97 11.96 10.56
CA ASP A 107 4.19 11.49 11.71
C ASP A 107 2.78 11.00 11.32
N SER A 108 2.05 10.49 12.28
CA SER A 108 0.69 10.00 12.03
C SER A 108 -0.27 11.10 11.60
N LEU A 109 -0.04 12.33 12.06
CA LEU A 109 -0.87 13.49 11.71
C LEU A 109 -0.69 13.89 10.24
N ASP A 110 0.54 13.78 9.71
CA ASP A 110 0.82 14.07 8.30
C ASP A 110 -0.02 13.16 7.39
N TYR A 111 -0.03 11.85 7.67
CA TYR A 111 -0.83 10.90 6.91
C TYR A 111 -2.33 11.09 7.11
N ALA A 112 -2.79 11.27 8.34
CA ALA A 112 -4.21 11.51 8.63
C ALA A 112 -4.72 12.75 7.91
N THR A 113 -3.97 13.86 7.97
CA THR A 113 -4.33 15.12 7.31
C THR A 113 -4.45 14.95 5.79
N LEU A 114 -3.51 14.23 5.18
CA LEU A 114 -3.55 13.95 3.74
C LEU A 114 -4.82 13.20 3.35
N PHE A 115 -5.08 12.08 4.01
CA PHE A 115 -6.23 11.23 3.67
C PHE A 115 -7.57 11.87 4.01
N GLU A 116 -7.66 12.66 5.07
CA GLU A 116 -8.86 13.45 5.37
C GLU A 116 -9.16 14.48 4.28
N ARG A 117 -8.13 15.13 3.72
CA ARG A 117 -8.28 16.03 2.55
C ARG A 117 -8.76 15.29 1.29
N MET A 118 -8.48 14.00 1.18
CA MET A 118 -9.00 13.14 0.10
C MET A 118 -10.44 12.65 0.34
N GLY A 119 -11.05 13.01 1.47
CA GLY A 119 -12.41 12.63 1.83
C GLY A 119 -12.53 11.38 2.70
N PHE A 120 -11.41 10.82 3.18
CA PHE A 120 -11.43 9.75 4.16
C PHE A 120 -11.70 10.30 5.56
N ARG A 121 -12.31 9.48 6.39
CA ARG A 121 -12.46 9.73 7.82
C ARG A 121 -11.63 8.75 8.61
N LEU A 122 -10.82 9.22 9.52
CA LEU A 122 -10.07 8.36 10.43
C LEU A 122 -11.04 7.60 11.34
N ALA A 123 -11.11 6.29 11.17
CA ALA A 123 -11.97 5.41 11.98
C ALA A 123 -11.23 4.89 13.22
N SER A 124 -9.96 4.51 13.06
CA SER A 124 -9.11 4.04 14.16
C SER A 124 -7.64 4.25 13.83
N GLN A 125 -6.83 4.36 14.87
CA GLN A 125 -5.39 4.46 14.78
C GLN A 125 -4.75 3.67 15.92
N GLU A 126 -3.70 2.91 15.60
CA GLU A 126 -2.88 2.22 16.58
C GLU A 126 -1.42 2.51 16.31
N ILE A 127 -0.69 2.93 17.33
CA ILE A 127 0.76 3.12 17.28
C ILE A 127 1.40 2.04 18.13
N ARG A 128 2.28 1.25 17.52
CA ARG A 128 3.01 0.15 18.19
C ARG A 128 4.49 0.48 18.24
N ASP A 129 5.09 0.34 19.43
CA ASP A 129 6.53 0.43 19.60
C ASP A 129 7.24 -0.81 19.04
N GLY A 130 8.43 -0.61 18.47
CA GLY A 130 9.31 -1.69 18.03
C GLY A 130 8.92 -2.41 16.74
N VAL A 131 7.91 -1.94 16.02
CA VAL A 131 7.61 -2.41 14.67
C VAL A 131 8.68 -1.88 13.73
N GLY A 132 9.53 -2.75 13.23
CA GLY A 132 10.64 -2.40 12.33
C GLY A 132 12.03 -2.53 12.93
N SER A 133 12.18 -3.07 14.12
CA SER A 133 13.51 -3.51 14.60
C SER A 133 14.08 -4.57 13.67
N PRO A 134 15.39 -4.51 13.33
CA PRO A 134 16.02 -5.55 12.52
C PRO A 134 15.77 -6.92 13.15
N GLY A 135 15.13 -7.83 12.43
CA GLY A 135 14.80 -9.17 12.90
C GLY A 135 13.36 -9.41 13.37
N HIS A 136 12.51 -8.38 13.38
CA HIS A 136 11.07 -8.59 13.56
C HIS A 136 10.38 -8.67 12.20
N GLU A 137 9.96 -9.87 11.83
CA GLU A 137 9.01 -10.07 10.74
C GLU A 137 7.72 -9.32 11.07
N CYS A 138 7.15 -8.62 10.09
CA CYS A 138 5.77 -8.16 10.16
C CYS A 138 4.88 -9.39 10.37
N ARG A 139 4.36 -9.52 11.56
CA ARG A 139 3.34 -10.54 11.88
C ARG A 139 1.96 -9.94 11.76
#